data_f38e990eb38d060a7262d27aebde37d2
#
_entry.id   f38e990eb38d060a7262d27aebde37d2
#
_cell.length_a   1.000
_cell.length_b   1.000
_cell.length_c   1.000
_cell.angle_alpha   90.00
_cell.angle_beta   90.00
_cell.angle_gamma   90.00
#
_symmetry.space_group_name_H-M   'P 1'
#
loop_
_entity.id
_entity.type
_entity.pdbx_description
1 polymer ?
#
loop_
_entity_poly.entity_id
_entity_poly.type
_entity_poly.pdbx_seq_one_letter_code
_entity_poly.pdbx_strand_id
1 'polypeptide(L)'
;MEDLERKVQQSDFAIALCMGEDVVRSRKEQKVAPRDNVIFELGLFMGQLGRERAVIVSPRGIDLKLPSDLFGLTPLSFKVPNDPSDEEQLAVALGPVCTKLKSLITKAGPR
;
A
#
# COMPACT_ATOMS: atom_id res chain seq x y z
N MET A 1 9.56 -3.20 -17.85
CA MET A 1 9.61 -4.48 -17.12
C MET A 1 10.98 -4.77 -16.54
N GLU A 2 12.04 -4.62 -17.29
CA GLU A 2 13.40 -4.82 -16.81
C GLU A 2 13.76 -3.89 -15.66
N ASP A 3 13.36 -2.63 -15.73
CA ASP A 3 13.59 -1.66 -14.66
C ASP A 3 12.88 -2.05 -13.38
N LEU A 4 11.66 -2.56 -13.49
CA LEU A 4 10.90 -3.00 -12.35
C LEU A 4 11.55 -4.21 -11.69
N GLU A 5 11.97 -5.18 -12.48
CA GLU A 5 12.67 -6.36 -11.95
C GLU A 5 13.95 -5.98 -11.22
N ARG A 6 14.70 -5.01 -11.75
CA ARG A 6 15.90 -4.52 -11.10
C ARG A 6 15.60 -3.86 -9.77
N LYS A 7 14.55 -3.02 -9.72
CA LYS A 7 14.13 -2.36 -8.48
C LYS A 7 13.70 -3.38 -7.43
N VAL A 8 12.99 -4.41 -7.84
CA VAL A 8 12.58 -5.48 -6.93
C VAL A 8 13.80 -6.17 -6.31
N GLN A 9 14.79 -6.48 -7.13
CA GLN A 9 16.01 -7.15 -6.67
C GLN A 9 16.84 -6.28 -5.73
N GLN A 10 16.83 -4.98 -5.93
CA GLN A 10 17.62 -4.03 -5.15
C GLN A 10 16.92 -3.52 -3.91
N SER A 11 15.62 -3.80 -3.76
CA SER A 11 14.84 -3.28 -2.65
C SER A 11 14.80 -4.25 -1.48
N ASP A 12 14.72 -3.71 -0.29
CA ASP A 12 14.54 -4.50 0.94
C ASP A 12 13.08 -4.51 1.39
N PHE A 13 12.32 -3.50 1.04
CA PHE A 13 10.92 -3.35 1.39
C PHE A 13 10.15 -2.71 0.24
N ALA A 14 8.87 -2.97 0.20
CA ALA A 14 7.94 -2.33 -0.73
C ALA A 14 6.75 -1.81 0.05
N ILE A 15 6.36 -0.58 -0.23
CA ILE A 15 5.19 0.06 0.36
C ILE A 15 4.27 0.45 -0.78
N ALA A 16 3.09 -0.15 -0.83
CA ALA A 16 2.10 0.15 -1.85
C ALA A 16 1.07 1.11 -1.29
N LEU A 17 0.99 2.29 -1.88
CA LEU A 17 -0.02 3.28 -1.50
C LEU A 17 -1.28 3.03 -2.32
N CYS A 18 -2.30 2.51 -1.67
CA CYS A 18 -3.57 2.22 -2.31
C CYS A 18 -4.57 3.30 -1.89
N MET A 19 -4.50 4.43 -2.55
CA MET A 19 -5.22 5.64 -2.16
C MET A 19 -6.64 5.72 -2.72
N GLY A 20 -7.06 4.72 -3.47
CA GLY A 20 -8.41 4.71 -4.00
C GLY A 20 -8.60 5.62 -5.20
N GLU A 21 -7.55 5.84 -5.97
CA GLU A 21 -7.62 6.68 -7.16
C GLU A 21 -8.49 6.06 -8.26
N ASP A 22 -8.58 4.74 -8.27
CA ASP A 22 -9.38 4.04 -9.25
C ASP A 22 -10.71 3.61 -8.63
N VAL A 23 -11.74 4.37 -8.92
CA VAL A 23 -13.09 4.01 -8.51
C VAL A 23 -13.65 3.06 -9.55
N VAL A 24 -13.84 1.80 -9.16
CA VAL A 24 -14.51 0.84 -10.03
C VAL A 24 -16.00 1.09 -9.93
N ARG A 25 -16.56 1.68 -10.96
CA ARG A 25 -17.99 1.87 -11.05
C ARG A 25 -18.62 0.61 -11.61
N SER A 26 -19.28 -0.12 -10.77
CA SER A 26 -20.10 -1.22 -11.19
C SER A 26 -21.54 -0.81 -10.86
N ARG A 27 -22.28 -0.49 -11.89
CA ARG A 27 -23.73 -0.22 -11.91
C ARG A 27 -24.37 0.45 -10.68
N LYS A 28 -24.26 -0.12 -9.51
CA LYS A 28 -24.90 0.38 -8.27
C LYS A 28 -23.95 0.54 -7.12
N GLU A 29 -22.74 0.07 -7.28
CA GLU A 29 -21.75 0.13 -6.22
C GLU A 29 -20.47 0.78 -6.73
N GLN A 30 -19.99 1.72 -5.96
CA GLN A 30 -18.67 2.26 -6.20
C GLN A 30 -17.71 1.53 -5.27
N LYS A 31 -16.86 0.70 -5.85
CA LYS A 31 -15.78 0.08 -5.10
C LYS A 31 -14.49 0.75 -5.49
N VAL A 32 -13.65 0.96 -4.51
CA VAL A 32 -12.34 1.54 -4.73
C VAL A 32 -11.35 0.39 -4.92
N ALA A 33 -10.64 0.41 -6.04
CA ALA A 33 -9.61 -0.58 -6.31
C ALA A 33 -8.29 0.13 -6.58
N PRO A 34 -7.16 -0.47 -6.18
CA PRO A 34 -5.85 0.04 -6.59
C PRO A 34 -5.72 -0.07 -8.11
N ARG A 35 -4.85 0.74 -8.68
CA ARG A 35 -4.56 0.62 -10.11
C ARG A 35 -4.00 -0.76 -10.42
N ASP A 36 -4.31 -1.27 -11.60
CA ASP A 36 -3.85 -2.59 -12.02
C ASP A 36 -2.33 -2.72 -11.94
N ASN A 37 -1.60 -1.67 -12.32
CA ASN A 37 -0.15 -1.71 -12.25
C ASN A 37 0.36 -1.76 -10.80
N VAL A 38 -0.32 -1.12 -9.86
CA VAL A 38 0.05 -1.20 -8.44
C VAL A 38 -0.12 -2.63 -7.93
N ILE A 39 -1.21 -3.29 -8.30
CA ILE A 39 -1.46 -4.69 -7.94
C ILE A 39 -0.36 -5.59 -8.50
N PHE A 40 -0.02 -5.39 -9.77
CA PHE A 40 1.02 -6.16 -10.43
C PHE A 40 2.38 -5.96 -9.75
N GLU A 41 2.73 -4.70 -9.50
CA GLU A 41 3.99 -4.36 -8.84
C GLU A 41 4.06 -4.95 -7.43
N LEU A 42 2.97 -4.84 -6.68
CA LEU A 42 2.90 -5.41 -5.33
C LEU A 42 3.10 -6.92 -5.37
N GLY A 43 2.50 -7.59 -6.35
CA GLY A 43 2.68 -9.04 -6.52
C GLY A 43 4.13 -9.41 -6.78
N LEU A 44 4.83 -8.65 -7.63
CA LEU A 44 6.24 -8.89 -7.91
C LEU A 44 7.10 -8.69 -6.66
N PHE A 45 6.89 -7.61 -5.94
CA PHE A 45 7.64 -7.35 -4.71
C PHE A 45 7.36 -8.42 -3.66
N MET A 46 6.10 -8.79 -3.50
CA MET A 46 5.73 -9.81 -2.53
C MET A 46 6.35 -11.17 -2.85
N GLY A 47 6.38 -11.52 -4.13
CA GLY A 47 7.01 -12.77 -4.58
C GLY A 47 8.50 -12.81 -4.34
N GLN A 48 9.19 -11.69 -4.48
CA GLN A 48 10.63 -11.61 -4.32
C GLN A 48 11.04 -11.36 -2.87
N LEU A 49 10.33 -10.49 -2.17
CA LEU A 49 10.72 -10.04 -0.84
C LEU A 49 10.04 -10.82 0.29
N GLY A 50 8.92 -11.45 0.00
CA GLY A 50 8.09 -12.06 1.03
C GLY A 50 7.04 -11.11 1.58
N ARG A 51 6.02 -11.67 2.19
CA ARG A 51 4.89 -10.90 2.72
C ARG A 51 5.30 -9.92 3.82
N GLU A 52 6.30 -10.27 4.60
CA GLU A 52 6.77 -9.45 5.70
C GLU A 52 7.38 -8.13 5.26
N ARG A 53 7.80 -8.06 4.02
CA ARG A 53 8.50 -6.92 3.47
C ARG A 53 7.68 -6.16 2.43
N ALA A 54 6.43 -6.55 2.23
CA ALA A 54 5.50 -5.86 1.34
C ALA A 54 4.33 -5.35 2.18
N VAL A 55 4.16 -4.04 2.21
CA VAL A 55 3.17 -3.39 3.07
C VAL A 55 2.21 -2.58 2.21
N ILE A 56 0.93 -2.67 2.53
CA ILE A 56 -0.10 -1.87 1.89
C ILE A 56 -0.50 -0.75 2.85
N VAL A 57 -0.58 0.47 2.34
CA VAL A 57 -1.09 1.62 3.10
C VAL A 57 -2.33 2.14 2.38
N SER A 58 -3.42 2.27 3.10
CA SER A 58 -4.69 2.69 2.52
C SER A 58 -5.45 3.63 3.46
N PRO A 59 -6.34 4.46 2.92
CA PRO A 59 -7.22 5.27 3.76
C PRO A 59 -8.17 4.39 4.58
N ARG A 60 -8.44 4.82 5.80
CA ARG A 60 -9.38 4.12 6.68
C ARG A 60 -10.80 4.29 6.17
N GLY A 61 -11.61 3.23 6.30
CA GLY A 61 -13.02 3.29 5.92
C GLY A 61 -13.28 3.06 4.44
N ILE A 62 -12.25 2.74 3.66
CA ILE A 62 -12.41 2.38 2.26
C ILE A 62 -12.46 0.87 2.14
N ASP A 63 -13.45 0.38 1.41
CA ASP A 63 -13.51 -1.03 1.03
C ASP A 63 -12.56 -1.25 -0.15
N LEU A 64 -11.35 -1.65 0.16
CA LEU A 64 -10.31 -1.82 -0.82
C LEU A 64 -10.42 -3.21 -1.45
N LYS A 65 -10.71 -3.25 -2.75
CA LYS A 65 -10.83 -4.50 -3.47
C LYS A 65 -9.46 -4.98 -3.91
N LEU A 66 -8.99 -6.05 -3.28
CA LEU A 66 -7.72 -6.68 -3.61
C LEU A 66 -7.96 -8.11 -4.10
N PRO A 67 -7.07 -8.64 -4.97
CA PRO A 67 -7.11 -10.06 -5.30
C PRO A 67 -6.97 -10.90 -4.05
N SER A 68 -7.71 -12.01 -3.99
CA SER A 68 -7.74 -12.88 -2.80
C SER A 68 -6.38 -13.40 -2.40
N ASP A 69 -5.49 -13.61 -3.36
CA ASP A 69 -4.16 -14.13 -3.10
C ASP A 69 -3.25 -13.15 -2.37
N LEU A 70 -3.62 -11.89 -2.35
CA LEU A 70 -2.90 -10.87 -1.59
C LEU A 70 -3.43 -10.74 -0.16
N PHE A 71 -4.41 -11.53 0.22
CA PHE A 71 -5.12 -11.42 1.48
C PHE A 71 -4.35 -11.96 2.67
N GLY A 72 -3.10 -12.22 2.58
CA GLY A 72 -2.29 -12.42 3.76
C GLY A 72 -1.75 -11.12 4.33
N LEU A 73 -1.92 -10.03 3.58
CA LEU A 73 -1.40 -8.72 3.98
C LEU A 73 -2.49 -7.91 4.68
N THR A 74 -2.18 -7.42 5.87
CA THR A 74 -3.07 -6.51 6.59
C THR A 74 -2.66 -5.09 6.23
N PRO A 75 -3.54 -4.31 5.59
CA PRO A 75 -3.21 -2.92 5.28
C PRO A 75 -3.01 -2.09 6.53
N LEU A 76 -2.04 -1.20 6.49
CA LEU A 76 -1.95 -0.13 7.46
C LEU A 76 -2.85 0.99 6.98
N SER A 77 -3.76 1.42 7.80
CA SER A 77 -4.72 2.44 7.40
C SER A 77 -4.53 3.74 8.17
N PHE A 78 -4.91 4.83 7.54
CA PHE A 78 -4.85 6.15 8.16
C PHE A 78 -6.19 6.86 8.00
N LYS A 79 -6.48 7.74 8.94
CA LYS A 79 -7.69 8.57 8.88
C LYS A 79 -7.45 9.71 7.91
N VAL A 80 -8.29 9.81 6.88
CA VAL A 80 -8.18 10.91 5.91
C VAL A 80 -8.48 12.22 6.62
N PRO A 81 -7.60 13.22 6.52
CA PRO A 81 -7.84 14.52 7.16
C PRO A 81 -8.98 15.28 6.48
N ASN A 82 -9.49 16.30 7.15
CA ASN A 82 -10.57 17.12 6.60
C ASN A 82 -10.19 17.76 5.27
N ASP A 83 -8.94 18.17 5.13
CA ASP A 83 -8.40 18.70 3.88
C ASP A 83 -7.19 17.87 3.45
N PRO A 84 -7.40 16.83 2.61
CA PRO A 84 -6.29 15.99 2.17
C PRO A 84 -5.24 16.73 1.32
N SER A 85 -5.58 17.89 0.78
CA SER A 85 -4.63 18.71 0.01
C SER A 85 -3.69 19.50 0.90
N ASP A 86 -3.98 19.63 2.19
CA ASP A 86 -3.13 20.29 3.15
C ASP A 86 -2.02 19.33 3.59
N GLU A 87 -0.79 19.68 3.26
CA GLU A 87 0.36 18.82 3.55
C GLU A 87 0.57 18.59 5.04
N GLU A 88 0.32 19.58 5.87
CA GLU A 88 0.48 19.44 7.32
C GLU A 88 -0.56 18.47 7.89
N GLN A 89 -1.81 18.61 7.48
CA GLN A 89 -2.86 17.70 7.93
C GLN A 89 -2.57 16.27 7.48
N LEU A 90 -2.12 16.09 6.25
CA LEU A 90 -1.80 14.78 5.73
C LEU A 90 -0.62 14.16 6.47
N ALA A 91 0.41 14.94 6.74
CA ALA A 91 1.58 14.47 7.48
C ALA A 91 1.19 14.00 8.89
N VAL A 92 0.33 14.73 9.57
CA VAL A 92 -0.17 14.34 10.90
C VAL A 92 -0.97 13.05 10.80
N ALA A 93 -1.83 12.94 9.79
CA ALA A 93 -2.67 11.75 9.60
C ALA A 93 -1.84 10.50 9.32
N LEU A 94 -0.71 10.64 8.63
CA LEU A 94 0.18 9.53 8.29
C LEU A 94 1.18 9.19 9.39
N GLY A 95 1.27 10.01 10.44
CA GLY A 95 2.21 9.79 11.53
C GLY A 95 2.16 8.40 12.13
N PRO A 96 0.97 7.89 12.53
CA PRO A 96 0.86 6.54 13.09
C PRO A 96 1.30 5.44 12.12
N VAL A 97 1.02 5.61 10.81
CA VAL A 97 1.46 4.67 9.79
C VAL A 97 2.98 4.67 9.70
N CYS A 98 3.59 5.84 9.68
CA CYS A 98 5.05 5.97 9.62
C CYS A 98 5.71 5.34 10.84
N THR A 99 5.13 5.49 12.02
CA THR A 99 5.63 4.86 13.23
C THR A 99 5.60 3.34 13.12
N LYS A 100 4.52 2.78 12.62
CA LYS A 100 4.42 1.33 12.42
C LYS A 100 5.38 0.83 11.35
N LEU A 101 5.52 1.56 10.24
CA LEU A 101 6.48 1.21 9.20
C LEU A 101 7.90 1.20 9.73
N LYS A 102 8.27 2.20 10.50
CA LYS A 102 9.59 2.29 11.12
C LYS A 102 9.85 1.08 12.00
N SER A 103 8.88 0.68 12.79
CA SER A 103 8.99 -0.49 13.66
C SER A 103 9.17 -1.77 12.85
N LEU A 104 8.37 -1.96 11.79
CA LEU A 104 8.46 -3.14 10.94
C LEU A 104 9.82 -3.23 10.25
N ILE A 105 10.29 -2.11 9.71
CA ILE A 105 11.57 -2.04 9.00
C ILE A 105 12.73 -2.31 9.95
N THR A 106 12.70 -1.73 11.14
CA THR A 106 13.74 -1.94 12.14
C THR A 106 13.79 -3.40 12.60
N LYS A 107 12.63 -4.02 12.79
CA LYS A 107 12.54 -5.41 13.24
C LYS A 107 13.05 -6.38 12.17
N ALA A 108 12.65 -6.16 10.90
CA ALA A 108 13.02 -7.06 9.82
C ALA A 108 14.47 -6.85 9.34
N GLY A 109 14.93 -5.60 9.36
CA GLY A 109 16.25 -5.25 8.85
C GLY A 109 16.36 -5.38 7.33
N PRO A 110 17.51 -5.06 6.75
CA PRO A 110 17.74 -5.30 5.33
C PRO A 110 17.84 -6.81 5.09
N ARG A 111 17.41 -7.22 3.92
CA ARG A 111 17.51 -8.64 3.55
C ARG A 111 18.90 -9.04 3.10
#